data_ba3499a2b03755f457c7c005ebf7e25e
#
_entry.id   ba3499a2b03755f457c7c005ebf7e25e
#
_cell.length_a   1.000
_cell.length_b   1.000
_cell.length_c   1.000
_cell.angle_alpha   90.00
_cell.angle_beta   90.00
_cell.angle_gamma   90.00
#
_symmetry.space_group_name_H-M   'P 1'
#
loop_
_entity.id
_entity.type
_entity.pdbx_description
1 polymer ?
#
loop_
_entity_poly.entity_id
_entity_poly.type
_entity_poly.pdbx_seq_one_letter_code
_entity_poly.pdbx_strand_id
1 'polypeptide(L)'
;MKDRGLLAQVPEETRIALLTAAGRVSHPTRLESIKLSRAIRAQNRRRLDAQDRKTRASTTIRRTRAAGVFVAPARVLIGQAPQEERELQKPRFCYVCKAEFRKLHFFYDSMCPSCAEFNYAKRHQSAPLDGRVALVTGARIKIGYQTALMLLRAGAGVVATTRFPRDAALRYSREPDFNAWKDRLRIHGLDLRHFPSVELFTRYLTSSHERLDVLINNAAQTVRRPPGFYAHLLERETAPLTDEPPEIRALLESHEACVAALSVGAAKELGNGNAADVCGLALRGAKGPGMGLTHSAMLSQIKYTLDDALGEEVFPAGKTDADLQQVDLREKNSWRLTLAEVSSAEMLELQLINSVAPFILCSKLKPLMLRRPTNEKHIVNVSAMEGSFSRGTKTDKHPHTNMAKAALNMLTLTSAPDYAKSGIYMNAVDTGWVSDEDPALHAARKKDELDFQPPLDIVDGAARVCDPVFSGLLSGRHSWGIFFKDYKPAPW
;
A
#
# COMPACT_ATOMS: atom_id res chain seq x y z
N MET A 1 -36.03 50.83 0.26
CA MET A 1 -36.87 51.63 1.18
C MET A 1 -37.91 52.31 0.29
N LYS A 2 -39.17 51.82 0.30
CA LYS A 2 -40.24 52.36 -0.53
C LYS A 2 -40.88 53.65 0.06
N ASP A 3 -40.72 53.87 1.36
CA ASP A 3 -41.20 55.05 2.05
C ASP A 3 -40.09 55.71 2.85
N ARG A 4 -39.70 56.92 2.44
CA ARG A 4 -38.71 57.72 3.14
C ARG A 4 -39.26 58.40 4.40
N GLY A 5 -40.60 58.47 4.55
CA GLY A 5 -41.25 59.06 5.74
C GLY A 5 -41.00 58.28 7.02
N LEU A 6 -40.69 56.96 6.90
CA LEU A 6 -40.30 56.13 8.05
C LEU A 6 -39.01 56.60 8.73
N LEU A 7 -38.14 57.31 8.02
CA LEU A 7 -36.90 57.84 8.61
C LEU A 7 -37.19 59.00 9.61
N ALA A 8 -38.35 59.68 9.48
CA ALA A 8 -38.75 60.74 10.44
C ALA A 8 -39.17 60.18 11.80
N GLN A 9 -39.51 58.86 11.86
CA GLN A 9 -39.92 58.20 13.11
C GLN A 9 -38.74 57.62 13.89
N VAL A 10 -37.53 57.67 13.30
CA VAL A 10 -36.28 57.15 13.94
C VAL A 10 -35.58 58.27 14.70
N PRO A 11 -35.09 58.02 15.96
CA PRO A 11 -34.31 59.01 16.71
C PRO A 11 -33.19 59.63 15.88
N GLU A 12 -32.93 60.91 16.09
CA GLU A 12 -32.04 61.72 15.27
C GLU A 12 -30.64 61.08 15.13
N GLU A 13 -30.03 60.64 16.23
CA GLU A 13 -28.71 60.00 16.22
C GLU A 13 -28.70 58.71 15.37
N THR A 14 -29.75 57.89 15.53
CA THR A 14 -29.90 56.62 14.76
C THR A 14 -30.13 56.92 13.28
N ARG A 15 -30.89 57.94 12.94
CA ARG A 15 -31.14 58.41 11.58
C ARG A 15 -29.86 58.88 10.90
N ILE A 16 -29.08 59.71 11.61
CA ILE A 16 -27.77 60.19 11.10
C ILE A 16 -26.80 59.01 10.89
N ALA A 17 -26.73 58.11 11.85
CA ALA A 17 -25.90 56.90 11.73
C ALA A 17 -26.32 56.02 10.53
N LEU A 18 -27.62 55.81 10.34
CA LEU A 18 -28.16 55.04 9.23
C LEU A 18 -27.87 55.70 7.87
N LEU A 19 -28.12 57.02 7.76
CA LEU A 19 -27.87 57.74 6.52
C LEU A 19 -26.37 57.84 6.20
N THR A 20 -25.53 58.01 7.21
CA THR A 20 -24.08 57.98 7.05
C THR A 20 -23.59 56.58 6.58
N ALA A 21 -24.10 55.52 7.20
CA ALA A 21 -23.78 54.15 6.77
C ALA A 21 -24.29 53.88 5.35
N ALA A 22 -25.52 54.28 5.02
CA ALA A 22 -26.05 54.14 3.67
C ALA A 22 -25.23 54.94 2.61
N GLY A 23 -24.78 56.17 2.97
CA GLY A 23 -23.89 56.98 2.16
C GLY A 23 -22.55 56.30 1.88
N ARG A 24 -21.93 55.71 2.92
CA ARG A 24 -20.68 54.95 2.77
C ARG A 24 -20.87 53.71 1.89
N VAL A 25 -21.98 53.00 1.99
CA VAL A 25 -22.29 51.84 1.12
C VAL A 25 -22.54 52.27 -0.33
N SER A 26 -23.25 53.42 -0.55
CA SER A 26 -23.56 53.91 -1.89
C SER A 26 -22.38 54.59 -2.60
N HIS A 27 -21.51 55.22 -1.84
CA HIS A 27 -20.32 55.93 -2.33
C HIS A 27 -19.06 55.46 -1.57
N PRO A 28 -18.61 54.20 -1.78
CA PRO A 28 -17.46 53.69 -1.08
C PRO A 28 -16.18 54.35 -1.58
N THR A 29 -15.23 54.54 -0.68
CA THR A 29 -13.88 54.97 -1.06
C THR A 29 -13.20 53.90 -1.96
N ARG A 30 -12.19 54.29 -2.72
CA ARG A 30 -11.42 53.35 -3.56
C ARG A 30 -10.93 52.16 -2.78
N LEU A 31 -10.45 52.34 -1.54
CA LEU A 31 -9.99 51.26 -0.67
C LEU A 31 -11.12 50.32 -0.22
N GLU A 32 -12.28 50.84 0.11
CA GLU A 32 -13.47 50.06 0.49
C GLU A 32 -13.99 49.27 -0.72
N SER A 33 -14.03 49.85 -1.90
CA SER A 33 -14.40 49.18 -3.16
C SER A 33 -13.45 48.01 -3.47
N ILE A 34 -12.13 48.18 -3.27
CA ILE A 34 -11.14 47.12 -3.45
C ILE A 34 -11.36 46.01 -2.40
N LYS A 35 -11.59 46.38 -1.11
CA LYS A 35 -11.86 45.41 -0.04
C LYS A 35 -13.14 44.61 -0.34
N LEU A 36 -14.19 45.26 -0.74
CA LEU A 36 -15.48 44.61 -1.10
C LEU A 36 -15.30 43.67 -2.30
N SER A 37 -14.64 44.13 -3.36
CA SER A 37 -14.36 43.30 -4.55
C SER A 37 -13.52 42.06 -4.21
N ARG A 38 -12.54 42.20 -3.32
CA ARG A 38 -11.74 41.07 -2.83
C ARG A 38 -12.59 40.11 -2.01
N ALA A 39 -13.44 40.59 -1.12
CA ALA A 39 -14.36 39.79 -0.32
C ALA A 39 -15.34 39.00 -1.19
N ILE A 40 -16.00 39.67 -2.17
CA ILE A 40 -16.91 39.03 -3.13
C ILE A 40 -16.17 37.94 -3.95
N ARG A 41 -14.98 38.25 -4.46
CA ARG A 41 -14.16 37.23 -5.18
C ARG A 41 -13.80 36.05 -4.29
N ALA A 42 -13.41 36.31 -3.04
CA ALA A 42 -13.11 35.26 -2.07
C ALA A 42 -14.33 34.39 -1.75
N GLN A 43 -15.50 35.00 -1.55
CA GLN A 43 -16.76 34.30 -1.33
C GLN A 43 -17.18 33.44 -2.52
N ASN A 44 -17.12 34.01 -3.74
CA ASN A 44 -17.40 33.25 -4.97
C ASN A 44 -16.43 32.09 -5.15
N ARG A 45 -15.15 32.31 -4.89
CA ARG A 45 -14.14 31.24 -4.93
C ARG A 45 -14.48 30.11 -3.94
N ARG A 46 -14.79 30.46 -2.67
CA ARG A 46 -15.18 29.46 -1.65
C ARG A 46 -16.44 28.69 -2.06
N ARG A 47 -17.44 29.36 -2.67
CA ARG A 47 -18.65 28.70 -3.18
C ARG A 47 -18.34 27.68 -4.26
N LEU A 48 -17.52 28.05 -5.25
CA LEU A 48 -17.12 27.14 -6.34
C LEU A 48 -16.29 25.97 -5.80
N ASP A 49 -15.36 26.24 -4.86
CA ASP A 49 -14.55 25.18 -4.23
C ASP A 49 -15.43 24.20 -3.43
N ALA A 50 -16.44 24.69 -2.73
CA ALA A 50 -17.37 23.84 -1.99
C ALA A 50 -18.24 22.99 -2.95
N GLN A 51 -18.69 23.56 -4.07
CA GLN A 51 -19.43 22.82 -5.10
C GLN A 51 -18.56 21.72 -5.72
N ASP A 52 -17.32 22.02 -6.11
CA ASP A 52 -16.39 21.05 -6.66
C ASP A 52 -16.03 19.97 -5.64
N ARG A 53 -15.88 20.31 -4.37
CA ARG A 53 -15.66 19.35 -3.28
C ARG A 53 -16.85 18.38 -3.18
N LYS A 54 -18.09 18.88 -3.23
CA LYS A 54 -19.30 18.05 -3.23
C LYS A 54 -19.37 17.13 -4.45
N THR A 55 -19.07 17.66 -5.65
CA THR A 55 -19.03 16.87 -6.89
C THR A 55 -18.00 15.77 -6.84
N ARG A 56 -16.78 16.02 -6.34
CA ARG A 56 -15.76 14.99 -6.13
C ARG A 56 -16.16 13.94 -5.09
N ALA A 57 -16.76 14.36 -3.99
CA ALA A 57 -17.23 13.48 -2.94
C ALA A 57 -18.26 12.44 -3.43
N SER A 58 -18.97 12.72 -4.53
CA SER A 58 -19.93 11.79 -5.13
C SER A 58 -19.29 10.65 -5.92
N THR A 59 -17.99 10.68 -6.20
CA THR A 59 -17.30 9.59 -6.90
C THR A 59 -17.16 8.35 -6.00
N THR A 60 -17.09 7.17 -6.62
CA THR A 60 -17.04 5.91 -5.87
C THR A 60 -15.80 5.83 -4.98
N ILE A 61 -14.62 6.21 -5.47
CA ILE A 61 -13.38 6.17 -4.69
C ILE A 61 -13.45 7.05 -3.43
N ARG A 62 -14.11 8.21 -3.51
CA ARG A 62 -14.30 9.10 -2.36
C ARG A 62 -15.28 8.53 -1.34
N ARG A 63 -16.39 7.94 -1.83
CA ARG A 63 -17.39 7.29 -0.97
C ARG A 63 -16.81 6.09 -0.22
N THR A 64 -16.03 5.25 -0.91
CA THR A 64 -15.36 4.11 -0.29
C THR A 64 -14.40 4.53 0.82
N ARG A 65 -13.70 5.65 0.64
CA ARG A 65 -12.80 6.18 1.68
C ARG A 65 -13.51 6.87 2.84
N ALA A 66 -14.73 7.29 2.64
CA ALA A 66 -15.55 7.83 3.73
C ALA A 66 -16.11 6.72 4.64
N ALA A 67 -16.12 5.46 4.18
CA ALA A 67 -16.45 4.30 5.01
C ALA A 67 -15.37 4.05 6.08
N GLY A 68 -15.81 3.62 7.26
CA GLY A 68 -14.90 3.37 8.39
C GLY A 68 -13.91 2.24 8.16
N VAL A 69 -14.29 1.24 7.34
CA VAL A 69 -13.44 0.12 6.93
C VAL A 69 -13.46 0.04 5.41
N PHE A 70 -12.29 -0.18 4.82
CA PHE A 70 -12.19 -0.33 3.37
C PHE A 70 -12.79 -1.68 2.92
N VAL A 71 -13.76 -1.59 2.02
CA VAL A 71 -14.31 -2.72 1.28
C VAL A 71 -14.13 -2.44 -0.21
N ALA A 72 -13.52 -3.37 -0.94
CA ALA A 72 -13.29 -3.20 -2.37
C ALA A 72 -14.64 -3.05 -3.10
N PRO A 73 -14.90 -1.95 -3.82
CA PRO A 73 -16.16 -1.77 -4.53
C PRO A 73 -16.38 -2.85 -5.59
N ALA A 74 -17.60 -3.32 -5.70
CA ALA A 74 -18.00 -4.26 -6.74
C ALA A 74 -17.74 -3.66 -8.14
N ARG A 75 -17.43 -4.53 -9.10
CA ARG A 75 -17.26 -4.14 -10.50
C ARG A 75 -18.59 -3.64 -11.06
N VAL A 76 -18.59 -2.43 -11.60
CA VAL A 76 -19.69 -1.87 -12.38
C VAL A 76 -19.31 -1.99 -13.85
N LEU A 77 -20.16 -2.64 -14.65
CA LEU A 77 -19.94 -2.70 -16.10
C LEU A 77 -20.13 -1.29 -16.69
N ILE A 78 -19.28 -0.91 -17.63
CA ILE A 78 -19.22 0.46 -18.17
C ILE A 78 -20.58 0.92 -18.70
N GLY A 79 -21.36 0.04 -19.38
CA GLY A 79 -22.71 0.35 -19.84
C GLY A 79 -23.77 0.49 -18.72
N GLN A 80 -23.45 0.10 -17.49
CA GLN A 80 -24.32 0.22 -16.31
C GLN A 80 -23.86 1.33 -15.36
N ALA A 81 -22.77 2.03 -15.70
CA ALA A 81 -22.29 3.14 -14.92
C ALA A 81 -23.33 4.28 -14.90
N PRO A 82 -23.47 5.01 -13.75
CA PRO A 82 -24.36 6.17 -13.71
C PRO A 82 -23.99 7.17 -14.82
N GLN A 83 -24.94 7.46 -15.68
CA GLN A 83 -24.76 8.41 -16.80
C GLN A 83 -24.79 9.88 -16.38
N GLU A 84 -24.85 10.16 -15.06
CA GLU A 84 -24.80 11.53 -14.56
C GLU A 84 -23.48 12.19 -14.98
N GLU A 85 -23.56 13.19 -15.82
CA GLU A 85 -22.43 14.05 -16.14
C GLU A 85 -22.04 14.84 -14.90
N ARG A 86 -20.88 14.54 -14.35
CA ARG A 86 -20.29 15.24 -13.20
C ARG A 86 -19.19 16.13 -13.72
N GLU A 87 -19.44 17.43 -13.68
CA GLU A 87 -18.48 18.42 -14.16
C GLU A 87 -18.05 19.35 -13.05
N LEU A 88 -16.75 19.64 -12.99
CA LEU A 88 -16.17 20.59 -12.07
C LEU A 88 -16.30 22.01 -12.60
N GLN A 89 -16.51 22.95 -11.70
CA GLN A 89 -16.54 24.38 -12.01
C GLN A 89 -15.14 24.89 -12.38
N LYS A 90 -14.10 24.35 -11.73
CA LYS A 90 -12.70 24.67 -12.02
C LYS A 90 -12.00 23.46 -12.64
N PRO A 91 -11.15 23.69 -13.67
CA PRO A 91 -10.36 22.61 -14.23
C PRO A 91 -9.34 22.07 -13.22
N ARG A 92 -9.01 20.79 -13.36
CA ARG A 92 -7.95 20.13 -12.63
C ARG A 92 -6.98 19.44 -13.59
N PHE A 93 -5.77 19.16 -13.12
CA PHE A 93 -4.81 18.36 -13.87
C PHE A 93 -4.94 16.88 -13.55
N CYS A 94 -4.95 16.06 -14.58
CA CYS A 94 -5.02 14.62 -14.47
C CYS A 94 -3.81 14.07 -13.71
N TYR A 95 -4.04 13.16 -12.77
CA TYR A 95 -2.97 12.51 -12.03
C TYR A 95 -1.99 11.77 -12.95
N VAL A 96 -2.48 11.09 -13.99
CA VAL A 96 -1.66 10.29 -14.91
C VAL A 96 -1.01 11.14 -16.00
N CYS A 97 -1.79 11.73 -16.91
CA CYS A 97 -1.27 12.38 -18.11
C CYS A 97 -1.02 13.88 -17.98
N LYS A 98 -1.37 14.49 -16.85
CA LYS A 98 -1.23 15.93 -16.56
C LYS A 98 -2.10 16.85 -17.44
N ALA A 99 -2.93 16.31 -18.34
CA ALA A 99 -3.89 17.10 -19.10
C ALA A 99 -4.95 17.73 -18.20
N GLU A 100 -5.40 18.92 -18.57
CA GLU A 100 -6.49 19.61 -17.89
C GLU A 100 -7.83 18.91 -18.18
N PHE A 101 -8.69 18.80 -17.15
CA PHE A 101 -10.01 18.21 -17.28
C PHE A 101 -11.02 18.83 -16.31
N ARG A 102 -12.33 18.69 -16.66
CA ARG A 102 -13.47 19.07 -15.83
C ARG A 102 -14.44 17.91 -15.62
N LYS A 103 -14.65 17.08 -16.64
CA LYS A 103 -15.56 15.91 -16.54
C LYS A 103 -14.96 14.85 -15.65
N LEU A 104 -15.72 14.41 -14.63
CA LEU A 104 -15.31 13.35 -13.70
C LEU A 104 -15.80 12.00 -14.20
N HIS A 105 -14.96 11.00 -13.99
CA HIS A 105 -15.36 9.61 -14.10
C HIS A 105 -16.20 9.20 -12.87
N PHE A 106 -17.13 8.25 -13.03
CA PHE A 106 -17.99 7.82 -11.93
C PHE A 106 -17.20 7.26 -10.73
N PHE A 107 -16.03 6.67 -11.02
CA PHE A 107 -15.17 6.05 -9.99
C PHE A 107 -14.09 7.02 -9.49
N TYR A 108 -13.32 7.63 -10.38
CA TYR A 108 -12.14 8.45 -10.03
C TYR A 108 -12.43 9.95 -10.08
N ASP A 109 -11.91 10.68 -9.09
CA ASP A 109 -12.01 12.15 -9.00
C ASP A 109 -10.76 12.90 -9.46
N SER A 110 -9.65 12.20 -9.72
CA SER A 110 -8.32 12.78 -9.95
C SER A 110 -7.73 12.47 -11.32
N MET A 111 -8.50 11.88 -12.21
CA MET A 111 -8.09 11.52 -13.56
C MET A 111 -9.05 12.07 -14.63
N CYS A 112 -8.51 12.43 -15.80
CA CYS A 112 -9.34 12.74 -16.95
C CYS A 112 -10.10 11.48 -17.41
N PRO A 113 -11.23 11.62 -18.13
CA PRO A 113 -12.09 10.48 -18.52
C PRO A 113 -11.32 9.32 -19.17
N SER A 114 -10.44 9.60 -20.14
CA SER A 114 -9.68 8.55 -20.84
C SER A 114 -8.69 7.80 -19.93
N CYS A 115 -7.96 8.51 -19.06
CA CYS A 115 -7.07 7.85 -18.08
C CYS A 115 -7.87 7.08 -17.03
N ALA A 116 -9.00 7.60 -16.59
CA ALA A 116 -9.87 6.95 -15.63
C ALA A 116 -10.46 5.65 -16.18
N GLU A 117 -10.98 5.68 -17.41
CA GLU A 117 -11.50 4.51 -18.12
C GLU A 117 -10.44 3.42 -18.25
N PHE A 118 -9.25 3.78 -18.72
CA PHE A 118 -8.13 2.85 -18.84
C PHE A 118 -7.73 2.22 -17.48
N ASN A 119 -7.59 3.04 -16.43
CA ASN A 119 -7.26 2.55 -15.09
C ASN A 119 -8.37 1.66 -14.52
N TYR A 120 -9.64 1.98 -14.79
CA TYR A 120 -10.77 1.17 -14.36
C TYR A 120 -10.80 -0.19 -15.07
N ALA A 121 -10.50 -0.23 -16.38
CA ALA A 121 -10.35 -1.48 -17.12
C ALA A 121 -9.20 -2.33 -16.55
N LYS A 122 -8.05 -1.74 -16.31
CA LYS A 122 -6.87 -2.39 -15.69
C LYS A 122 -7.14 -2.88 -14.26
N ARG A 123 -7.93 -2.15 -13.47
CA ARG A 123 -8.35 -2.56 -12.13
C ARG A 123 -9.05 -3.92 -12.11
N HIS A 124 -9.74 -4.27 -13.18
CA HIS A 124 -10.50 -5.50 -13.32
C HIS A 124 -9.89 -6.49 -14.33
N GLN A 125 -8.67 -6.23 -14.78
CA GLN A 125 -7.95 -7.14 -15.67
C GLN A 125 -7.58 -8.42 -14.91
N SER A 126 -7.74 -9.58 -15.56
CA SER A 126 -7.34 -10.88 -15.07
C SER A 126 -6.84 -11.74 -16.23
N ALA A 127 -6.05 -12.75 -15.93
CA ALA A 127 -5.61 -13.78 -16.85
C ALA A 127 -5.73 -15.16 -16.16
N PRO A 128 -6.01 -16.27 -16.89
CA PRO A 128 -6.07 -17.60 -16.30
C PRO A 128 -4.73 -17.99 -15.64
N LEU A 129 -4.77 -18.37 -14.38
CA LEU A 129 -3.60 -18.81 -13.61
C LEU A 129 -3.77 -20.21 -13.01
N ASP A 130 -4.72 -20.99 -13.53
CA ASP A 130 -4.98 -22.33 -13.05
C ASP A 130 -3.72 -23.20 -13.07
N GLY A 131 -3.48 -23.90 -11.95
CA GLY A 131 -2.30 -24.74 -11.77
C GLY A 131 -0.96 -23.98 -11.63
N ARG A 132 -0.92 -22.66 -11.63
CA ARG A 132 0.27 -21.82 -11.35
C ARG A 132 0.37 -21.50 -9.87
N VAL A 133 1.60 -21.31 -9.41
CA VAL A 133 1.89 -20.97 -8.00
C VAL A 133 2.53 -19.59 -7.94
N ALA A 134 2.00 -18.76 -7.06
CA ALA A 134 2.51 -17.42 -6.78
C ALA A 134 2.97 -17.29 -5.32
N LEU A 135 4.11 -16.64 -5.09
CA LEU A 135 4.57 -16.19 -3.78
C LEU A 135 4.38 -14.67 -3.69
N VAL A 136 3.65 -14.22 -2.66
CA VAL A 136 3.42 -12.79 -2.39
C VAL A 136 3.94 -12.43 -1.00
N THR A 137 4.91 -11.54 -0.92
CA THR A 137 5.43 -11.07 0.37
C THR A 137 4.61 -9.89 0.90
N GLY A 138 4.40 -9.83 2.23
CA GLY A 138 3.64 -8.75 2.87
C GLY A 138 2.15 -8.76 2.50
N ALA A 139 1.54 -9.95 2.43
CA ALA A 139 0.20 -10.16 1.90
C ALA A 139 -0.93 -10.08 2.96
N ARG A 140 -0.68 -9.49 4.15
CA ARG A 140 -1.70 -9.37 5.20
C ARG A 140 -2.71 -8.25 4.99
N ILE A 141 -2.26 -7.13 4.44
CA ILE A 141 -3.03 -5.89 4.31
C ILE A 141 -2.70 -5.15 3.02
N LYS A 142 -3.51 -4.17 2.70
CA LYS A 142 -3.29 -3.17 1.63
C LYS A 142 -3.00 -3.84 0.27
N ILE A 143 -1.99 -3.34 -0.43
CA ILE A 143 -1.67 -3.77 -1.81
C ILE A 143 -1.35 -5.26 -1.88
N GLY A 144 -0.53 -5.79 -0.97
CA GLY A 144 -0.16 -7.22 -0.97
C GLY A 144 -1.35 -8.15 -0.75
N TYR A 145 -2.28 -7.77 0.11
CA TYR A 145 -3.53 -8.49 0.34
C TYR A 145 -4.40 -8.53 -0.93
N GLN A 146 -4.62 -7.38 -1.56
CA GLN A 146 -5.39 -7.30 -2.80
C GLN A 146 -4.69 -8.00 -3.97
N THR A 147 -3.36 -7.96 -4.03
CA THR A 147 -2.57 -8.71 -5.02
C THR A 147 -2.78 -10.22 -4.87
N ALA A 148 -2.71 -10.73 -3.64
CA ALA A 148 -2.97 -12.15 -3.38
C ALA A 148 -4.40 -12.55 -3.75
N LEU A 149 -5.41 -11.72 -3.43
CA LEU A 149 -6.80 -11.95 -3.83
C LEU A 149 -6.98 -11.96 -5.35
N MET A 150 -6.35 -11.03 -6.07
CA MET A 150 -6.41 -11.01 -7.54
C MET A 150 -5.83 -12.27 -8.16
N LEU A 151 -4.70 -12.76 -7.65
CA LEU A 151 -4.07 -14.00 -8.13
C LEU A 151 -4.90 -15.24 -7.78
N LEU A 152 -5.49 -15.31 -6.57
CA LEU A 152 -6.39 -16.40 -6.15
C LEU A 152 -7.65 -16.45 -7.03
N ARG A 153 -8.27 -15.30 -7.27
CA ARG A 153 -9.46 -15.14 -8.13
C ARG A 153 -9.17 -15.48 -9.59
N ALA A 154 -7.91 -15.32 -10.01
CA ALA A 154 -7.43 -15.72 -11.33
C ALA A 154 -7.11 -17.23 -11.45
N GLY A 155 -7.21 -18.02 -10.39
CA GLY A 155 -6.97 -19.46 -10.41
C GLY A 155 -5.64 -19.91 -9.78
N ALA A 156 -4.74 -19.01 -9.42
CA ALA A 156 -3.44 -19.38 -8.85
C ALA A 156 -3.54 -20.01 -7.46
N GLY A 157 -2.62 -20.93 -7.15
CA GLY A 157 -2.22 -21.23 -5.78
C GLY A 157 -1.34 -20.10 -5.24
N VAL A 158 -1.62 -19.59 -4.05
CA VAL A 158 -0.89 -18.47 -3.48
C VAL A 158 -0.25 -18.85 -2.16
N VAL A 159 1.06 -18.63 -2.07
CA VAL A 159 1.83 -18.64 -0.83
C VAL A 159 1.96 -17.19 -0.38
N ALA A 160 1.31 -16.84 0.72
CA ALA A 160 1.29 -15.50 1.30
C ALA A 160 2.23 -15.44 2.50
N THR A 161 3.14 -14.45 2.57
CA THR A 161 3.98 -14.28 3.76
C THR A 161 3.68 -12.99 4.49
N THR A 162 3.77 -13.04 5.82
CA THR A 162 3.55 -11.90 6.71
C THR A 162 4.22 -12.13 8.05
N ARG A 163 4.44 -11.08 8.84
CA ARG A 163 4.84 -11.21 10.24
C ARG A 163 3.72 -11.71 11.16
N PHE A 164 2.46 -11.51 10.75
CA PHE A 164 1.26 -11.80 11.54
C PHE A 164 0.35 -12.77 10.77
N PRO A 165 0.68 -14.06 10.76
CA PRO A 165 0.00 -15.06 9.92
C PRO A 165 -1.43 -15.33 10.36
N ARG A 166 -1.75 -15.28 11.68
CA ARG A 166 -3.10 -15.56 12.17
C ARG A 166 -4.06 -14.40 11.88
N ASP A 167 -3.63 -13.16 12.06
CA ASP A 167 -4.43 -12.00 11.64
C ASP A 167 -4.66 -12.03 10.13
N ALA A 168 -3.66 -12.42 9.34
CA ALA A 168 -3.84 -12.58 7.90
C ALA A 168 -4.88 -13.66 7.59
N ALA A 169 -4.78 -14.85 8.19
CA ALA A 169 -5.73 -15.96 7.97
C ALA A 169 -7.17 -15.54 8.33
N LEU A 170 -7.34 -14.83 9.44
CA LEU A 170 -8.65 -14.27 9.84
C LEU A 170 -9.20 -13.29 8.79
N ARG A 171 -8.34 -12.42 8.20
CA ARG A 171 -8.77 -11.46 7.19
C ARG A 171 -9.23 -12.15 5.92
N TYR A 172 -8.47 -13.13 5.43
CA TYR A 172 -8.82 -13.90 4.25
C TYR A 172 -10.09 -14.73 4.47
N SER A 173 -10.31 -15.33 5.64
CA SER A 173 -11.50 -16.13 5.93
C SER A 173 -12.80 -15.31 5.94
N ARG A 174 -12.71 -14.00 6.06
CA ARG A 174 -13.85 -13.06 6.02
C ARG A 174 -14.22 -12.56 4.63
N GLU A 175 -13.44 -12.92 3.60
CA GLU A 175 -13.78 -12.54 2.22
C GLU A 175 -15.04 -13.25 1.75
N PRO A 176 -15.97 -12.58 1.08
CA PRO A 176 -17.24 -13.16 0.66
C PRO A 176 -17.09 -14.41 -0.25
N ASP A 177 -16.00 -14.46 -1.02
CA ASP A 177 -15.68 -15.52 -1.97
C ASP A 177 -14.62 -16.51 -1.44
N PHE A 178 -14.36 -16.51 -0.14
CA PHE A 178 -13.35 -17.37 0.52
C PHE A 178 -13.44 -18.84 0.12
N ASN A 179 -14.64 -19.40 0.09
CA ASN A 179 -14.86 -20.79 -0.24
C ASN A 179 -14.42 -21.17 -1.68
N ALA A 180 -14.36 -20.22 -2.59
CA ALA A 180 -13.97 -20.49 -3.98
C ALA A 180 -12.46 -20.72 -4.16
N TRP A 181 -11.64 -20.29 -3.20
CA TRP A 181 -10.18 -20.32 -3.35
C TRP A 181 -9.41 -20.70 -2.08
N LYS A 182 -10.05 -20.95 -0.95
CA LYS A 182 -9.40 -21.26 0.35
C LYS A 182 -8.36 -22.39 0.25
N ASP A 183 -8.64 -23.43 -0.52
CA ASP A 183 -7.76 -24.59 -0.67
C ASP A 183 -6.48 -24.29 -1.47
N ARG A 184 -6.43 -23.13 -2.15
CA ARG A 184 -5.30 -22.65 -2.93
C ARG A 184 -4.46 -21.58 -2.21
N LEU A 185 -4.83 -21.16 -0.99
CA LEU A 185 -4.08 -20.21 -0.17
C LEU A 185 -3.28 -20.94 0.91
N ARG A 186 -2.01 -20.59 1.06
CA ARG A 186 -1.13 -21.01 2.16
C ARG A 186 -0.49 -19.77 2.76
N ILE A 187 -0.56 -19.62 4.08
CA ILE A 187 -0.06 -18.44 4.79
C ILE A 187 1.10 -18.85 5.68
N HIS A 188 2.22 -18.11 5.54
CA HIS A 188 3.42 -18.33 6.33
C HIS A 188 3.78 -17.09 7.16
N GLY A 189 4.11 -17.32 8.43
CA GLY A 189 4.78 -16.35 9.27
C GLY A 189 6.22 -16.16 8.79
N LEU A 190 6.63 -14.94 8.44
CA LEU A 190 8.00 -14.64 8.02
C LEU A 190 8.33 -13.17 8.29
N ASP A 191 9.34 -12.93 9.12
CA ASP A 191 9.91 -11.61 9.29
C ASP A 191 11.12 -11.43 8.37
N LEU A 192 10.98 -10.57 7.37
CA LEU A 192 12.02 -10.29 6.36
C LEU A 192 13.23 -9.55 6.92
N ARG A 193 13.17 -9.02 8.14
CA ARG A 193 14.34 -8.45 8.83
C ARG A 193 15.33 -9.53 9.23
N HIS A 194 14.85 -10.74 9.44
CA HIS A 194 15.68 -11.89 9.84
C HIS A 194 16.09 -12.70 8.61
N PHE A 195 17.14 -12.26 7.92
CA PHE A 195 17.58 -12.86 6.64
C PHE A 195 17.85 -14.37 6.72
N PRO A 196 18.37 -14.98 7.83
CA PRO A 196 18.55 -16.43 7.88
C PRO A 196 17.22 -17.18 7.74
N SER A 197 16.15 -16.66 8.33
CA SER A 197 14.81 -17.24 8.16
C SER A 197 14.29 -17.11 6.72
N VAL A 198 14.63 -16.04 6.01
CA VAL A 198 14.30 -15.92 4.59
C VAL A 198 15.00 -17.01 3.77
N GLU A 199 16.27 -17.29 4.03
CA GLU A 199 17.01 -18.39 3.36
C GLU A 199 16.41 -19.76 3.70
N LEU A 200 16.11 -20.03 4.98
CA LEU A 200 15.46 -21.29 5.39
C LEU A 200 14.09 -21.46 4.72
N PHE A 201 13.30 -20.40 4.66
CA PHE A 201 12.02 -20.41 3.95
C PHE A 201 12.17 -20.74 2.47
N THR A 202 13.18 -20.19 1.79
CA THR A 202 13.43 -20.52 0.37
C THR A 202 13.83 -21.98 0.18
N ARG A 203 14.61 -22.56 1.10
CA ARG A 203 14.95 -23.98 1.09
C ARG A 203 13.71 -24.85 1.29
N TYR A 204 12.86 -24.49 2.28
CA TYR A 204 11.60 -25.20 2.50
C TYR A 204 10.71 -25.17 1.26
N LEU A 205 10.47 -24.00 0.67
CA LEU A 205 9.68 -23.90 -0.56
C LEU A 205 10.26 -24.73 -1.68
N THR A 206 11.59 -24.72 -1.83
CA THR A 206 12.28 -25.50 -2.86
C THR A 206 12.14 -27.01 -2.63
N SER A 207 12.05 -27.48 -1.39
CA SER A 207 11.86 -28.90 -1.09
C SER A 207 10.40 -29.35 -1.14
N SER A 208 9.43 -28.49 -0.80
CA SER A 208 8.02 -28.82 -0.63
C SER A 208 7.13 -28.48 -1.83
N HIS A 209 7.59 -27.63 -2.75
CA HIS A 209 6.82 -27.23 -3.93
C HIS A 209 7.47 -27.72 -5.23
N GLU A 210 6.64 -28.09 -6.18
CA GLU A 210 7.10 -28.54 -7.51
C GLU A 210 7.36 -27.39 -8.49
N ARG A 211 6.78 -26.22 -8.23
CA ARG A 211 6.84 -25.07 -9.13
C ARG A 211 6.65 -23.75 -8.38
N LEU A 212 7.19 -22.71 -8.98
CA LEU A 212 6.88 -21.31 -8.66
C LEU A 212 6.83 -20.54 -9.99
N ASP A 213 5.70 -19.90 -10.27
CA ASP A 213 5.50 -19.18 -11.54
C ASP A 213 5.57 -17.69 -11.38
N VAL A 214 5.12 -17.18 -10.22
CA VAL A 214 5.07 -15.75 -9.95
C VAL A 214 5.68 -15.45 -8.58
N LEU A 215 6.64 -14.52 -8.54
CA LEU A 215 7.19 -13.98 -7.31
C LEU A 215 6.86 -12.48 -7.22
N ILE A 216 6.11 -12.09 -6.20
CA ILE A 216 5.78 -10.69 -5.93
C ILE A 216 6.51 -10.23 -4.66
N ASN A 217 7.57 -9.46 -4.83
CA ASN A 217 8.27 -8.78 -3.76
C ASN A 217 7.52 -7.48 -3.40
N ASN A 218 6.41 -7.62 -2.66
CA ASN A 218 5.56 -6.51 -2.28
C ASN A 218 5.87 -5.98 -0.88
N ALA A 219 6.33 -6.81 0.05
CA ALA A 219 6.64 -6.37 1.40
C ALA A 219 7.61 -5.18 1.37
N ALA A 220 7.21 -4.08 1.99
CA ALA A 220 8.03 -2.89 2.12
C ALA A 220 7.75 -2.19 3.44
N GLN A 221 8.78 -1.64 4.05
CA GLN A 221 8.66 -0.74 5.18
C GLN A 221 8.90 0.69 4.67
N THR A 222 7.84 1.49 4.58
CA THR A 222 7.90 2.91 4.24
C THR A 222 8.01 3.76 5.50
N VAL A 223 7.25 3.37 6.53
CA VAL A 223 7.25 3.97 7.87
C VAL A 223 7.55 2.87 8.87
N ARG A 224 8.61 3.07 9.68
CA ARG A 224 8.90 2.19 10.80
C ARG A 224 7.84 2.36 11.88
N ARG A 225 7.23 1.25 12.28
CA ARG A 225 6.26 1.22 13.36
C ARG A 225 6.90 0.61 14.61
N PRO A 226 6.91 1.33 15.74
CA PRO A 226 7.40 0.80 17.03
C PRO A 226 6.60 -0.40 17.53
N PRO A 227 7.14 -1.16 18.51
CA PRO A 227 6.47 -2.32 19.10
C PRO A 227 5.03 -2.06 19.56
N GLY A 228 4.75 -0.94 20.22
CA GLY A 228 3.42 -0.55 20.69
C GLY A 228 2.35 -0.50 19.58
N PHE A 229 2.73 -0.19 18.35
CA PHE A 229 1.82 -0.21 17.20
C PHE A 229 1.23 -1.59 16.92
N TYR A 230 1.95 -2.66 17.23
CA TYR A 230 1.56 -4.05 16.94
C TYR A 230 0.99 -4.79 18.16
N ALA A 231 0.95 -4.16 19.32
CA ALA A 231 0.55 -4.80 20.59
C ALA A 231 -0.81 -5.50 20.49
N HIS A 232 -1.78 -4.88 19.82
CA HIS A 232 -3.13 -5.41 19.63
C HIS A 232 -3.22 -6.73 18.81
N LEU A 233 -2.16 -7.10 18.09
CA LEU A 233 -2.12 -8.34 17.30
C LEU A 233 -1.54 -9.52 18.09
N LEU A 234 -0.74 -9.26 19.12
CA LEU A 234 0.08 -10.26 19.78
C LEU A 234 -0.72 -11.32 20.52
N GLU A 235 -1.81 -10.92 21.18
CA GLU A 235 -2.66 -11.85 21.91
C GLU A 235 -3.08 -13.03 21.01
N ARG A 236 -3.59 -12.73 19.80
CA ARG A 236 -3.98 -13.75 18.85
C ARG A 236 -2.78 -14.50 18.26
N GLU A 237 -1.71 -13.83 17.92
CA GLU A 237 -0.53 -14.44 17.29
C GLU A 237 0.21 -15.39 18.24
N THR A 238 0.08 -15.23 19.57
CA THR A 238 0.72 -16.06 20.59
C THR A 238 -0.18 -17.08 21.24
N ALA A 239 -1.50 -17.02 21.05
CA ALA A 239 -2.46 -17.99 21.56
C ALA A 239 -2.17 -19.40 21.01
N PRO A 240 -2.63 -20.50 21.63
CA PRO A 240 -2.56 -21.84 21.05
C PRO A 240 -3.24 -21.90 19.69
N LEU A 241 -2.66 -22.60 18.70
CA LEU A 241 -3.27 -22.73 17.36
C LEU A 241 -4.59 -23.52 17.43
N THR A 242 -4.75 -24.37 18.44
CA THR A 242 -5.98 -25.13 18.70
C THR A 242 -7.20 -24.25 18.95
N ASP A 243 -6.99 -23.02 19.39
CA ASP A 243 -8.06 -22.06 19.68
C ASP A 243 -8.62 -21.41 18.41
N GLU A 244 -7.92 -21.58 17.28
CA GLU A 244 -8.36 -21.06 15.99
C GLU A 244 -9.39 -21.98 15.33
N PRO A 245 -10.38 -21.40 14.60
CA PRO A 245 -11.31 -22.17 13.78
C PRO A 245 -10.61 -23.09 12.76
N PRO A 246 -11.24 -24.23 12.39
CA PRO A 246 -10.64 -25.20 11.46
C PRO A 246 -10.20 -24.59 10.13
N GLU A 247 -10.97 -23.68 9.57
CA GLU A 247 -10.66 -23.01 8.31
C GLU A 247 -9.41 -22.11 8.42
N ILE A 248 -9.18 -21.47 9.56
CA ILE A 248 -7.98 -20.68 9.82
C ILE A 248 -6.77 -21.59 9.99
N ARG A 249 -6.92 -22.70 10.74
CA ARG A 249 -5.86 -23.70 10.90
C ARG A 249 -5.40 -24.28 9.57
N ALA A 250 -6.35 -24.60 8.68
CA ALA A 250 -6.04 -25.12 7.34
C ALA A 250 -5.16 -24.17 6.51
N LEU A 251 -5.36 -22.86 6.60
CA LEU A 251 -4.53 -21.87 5.92
C LEU A 251 -3.08 -21.81 6.46
N LEU A 252 -2.87 -22.22 7.72
CA LEU A 252 -1.59 -22.18 8.43
C LEU A 252 -0.87 -23.54 8.45
N GLU A 253 -1.50 -24.62 8.00
CA GLU A 253 -0.96 -25.98 8.04
C GLU A 253 0.43 -26.08 7.39
N SER A 254 0.61 -25.44 6.24
CA SER A 254 1.91 -25.39 5.54
C SER A 254 2.98 -24.62 6.32
N HIS A 255 2.57 -23.64 7.13
CA HIS A 255 3.49 -22.93 8.02
C HIS A 255 3.95 -23.82 9.16
N GLU A 256 3.02 -24.52 9.80
CA GLU A 256 3.35 -25.47 10.88
C GLU A 256 4.27 -26.58 10.36
N ALA A 257 4.00 -27.11 9.18
CA ALA A 257 4.88 -28.09 8.53
C ALA A 257 6.28 -27.51 8.25
N CYS A 258 6.37 -26.25 7.84
CA CYS A 258 7.66 -25.56 7.65
C CYS A 258 8.42 -25.47 8.99
N VAL A 259 7.75 -25.03 10.05
CA VAL A 259 8.37 -24.90 11.39
C VAL A 259 8.81 -26.27 11.92
N ALA A 260 7.97 -27.30 11.75
CA ALA A 260 8.32 -28.67 12.16
C ALA A 260 9.53 -29.24 11.39
N ALA A 261 9.60 -28.99 10.07
CA ALA A 261 10.73 -29.43 9.26
C ALA A 261 12.06 -28.79 9.68
N LEU A 262 12.03 -27.52 10.12
CA LEU A 262 13.22 -26.86 10.67
C LEU A 262 13.68 -27.50 11.98
N SER A 263 12.73 -27.92 12.83
CA SER A 263 13.04 -28.55 14.12
C SER A 263 13.64 -29.95 13.96
N VAL A 264 13.17 -30.74 12.99
CA VAL A 264 13.66 -32.09 12.69
C VAL A 264 15.03 -32.06 11.99
N GLY A 265 15.21 -31.14 11.04
CA GLY A 265 16.52 -30.96 10.37
C GLY A 265 17.63 -30.63 11.38
N ALA A 266 17.32 -29.83 12.37
CA ALA A 266 18.22 -29.51 13.49
C ALA A 266 18.66 -30.72 14.31
N ALA A 267 17.70 -31.57 14.67
CA ALA A 267 18.01 -32.77 15.44
C ALA A 267 18.89 -33.76 14.68
N LYS A 268 18.73 -33.84 13.34
CA LYS A 268 19.53 -34.72 12.47
C LYS A 268 20.98 -34.24 12.27
N GLU A 269 21.18 -32.92 12.15
CA GLU A 269 22.52 -32.32 12.02
C GLU A 269 23.30 -32.36 13.34
N LEU A 270 22.64 -32.29 14.50
CA LEU A 270 23.25 -32.44 15.83
C LEU A 270 23.71 -33.89 16.11
N GLY A 271 23.14 -34.88 15.42
CA GLY A 271 23.53 -36.31 15.56
C GLY A 271 24.77 -36.75 14.76
N ASN A 272 25.20 -36.00 13.74
CA ASN A 272 26.30 -36.34 12.85
C ASN A 272 27.52 -35.41 12.97
N GLY A 273 27.96 -35.09 14.16
CA GLY A 273 29.32 -34.83 14.61
C GLY A 273 30.27 -33.95 13.81
N ASN A 274 29.87 -33.11 12.84
CA ASN A 274 30.76 -32.12 12.21
C ASN A 274 30.22 -30.69 12.47
N ALA A 275 30.71 -30.10 13.55
CA ALA A 275 30.33 -28.80 14.08
C ALA A 275 30.90 -27.58 13.28
N ALA A 276 31.30 -27.78 12.05
CA ALA A 276 31.90 -26.71 11.24
C ALA A 276 30.92 -25.93 10.37
N ASP A 277 29.68 -26.39 10.24
CA ASP A 277 28.67 -25.64 9.51
C ASP A 277 27.89 -24.69 10.43
N VAL A 278 28.00 -23.40 10.14
CA VAL A 278 27.37 -22.28 10.83
C VAL A 278 25.84 -22.46 11.02
N CYS A 279 25.23 -23.42 10.34
CA CYS A 279 23.83 -23.82 10.48
C CYS A 279 23.52 -24.59 11.81
N GLY A 280 24.49 -25.36 12.35
CA GLY A 280 24.29 -26.22 13.52
C GLY A 280 24.22 -25.51 14.88
N LEU A 281 24.67 -24.25 14.98
CA LEU A 281 24.67 -23.48 16.23
C LEU A 281 23.35 -22.79 16.55
N ALA A 282 22.38 -22.87 15.68
CA ALA A 282 21.32 -21.90 15.59
C ALA A 282 19.96 -22.37 16.09
N LEU A 283 19.78 -23.62 16.46
CA LEU A 283 18.48 -24.23 16.72
C LEU A 283 18.18 -24.50 18.21
N ARG A 284 18.95 -23.91 19.11
CA ARG A 284 18.60 -23.93 20.53
C ARG A 284 17.69 -22.75 20.88
N GLY A 285 16.37 -22.99 20.85
CA GLY A 285 15.36 -22.08 21.39
C GLY A 285 15.03 -20.87 20.52
N ALA A 286 14.29 -19.91 21.09
CA ALA A 286 13.78 -18.67 20.45
C ALA A 286 14.85 -17.71 19.86
N LYS A 287 16.09 -18.13 19.70
CA LYS A 287 17.24 -17.34 19.22
C LYS A 287 17.94 -17.92 17.99
N GLY A 288 17.33 -18.92 17.31
CA GLY A 288 17.96 -19.61 16.16
C GLY A 288 17.67 -18.97 14.79
N PRO A 289 18.32 -19.46 13.69
CA PRO A 289 18.10 -18.93 12.34
C PRO A 289 16.67 -19.09 11.82
N GLY A 290 15.85 -19.94 12.45
CA GLY A 290 14.42 -20.07 12.19
C GLY A 290 13.53 -19.04 12.89
N MET A 291 14.09 -18.19 13.75
CA MET A 291 13.32 -17.29 14.62
C MET A 291 12.36 -16.37 13.87
N GLY A 292 12.72 -15.92 12.67
CA GLY A 292 11.85 -15.11 11.84
C GLY A 292 10.67 -15.85 11.21
N LEU A 293 10.66 -17.20 11.29
CA LEU A 293 9.52 -18.07 10.95
C LEU A 293 8.71 -18.43 12.21
N THR A 294 9.38 -18.98 13.21
CA THR A 294 8.73 -19.50 14.43
C THR A 294 8.14 -18.42 15.33
N HIS A 295 8.73 -17.22 15.32
CA HIS A 295 8.36 -16.09 16.17
C HIS A 295 8.22 -14.79 15.37
N SER A 296 7.70 -14.87 14.14
CA SER A 296 7.64 -13.73 13.22
C SER A 296 6.91 -12.51 13.80
N ALA A 297 5.83 -12.73 14.56
CA ALA A 297 5.10 -11.65 15.25
C ALA A 297 5.89 -11.08 16.43
N MET A 298 6.52 -11.94 17.24
CA MET A 298 7.25 -11.53 18.44
C MET A 298 8.49 -10.68 18.12
N LEU A 299 9.11 -10.89 16.96
CA LEU A 299 10.21 -10.03 16.50
C LEU A 299 9.80 -8.55 16.34
N SER A 300 8.51 -8.28 16.15
CA SER A 300 7.99 -6.90 16.11
C SER A 300 8.10 -6.18 17.47
N GLN A 301 8.34 -6.92 18.56
CA GLN A 301 8.42 -6.39 19.93
C GLN A 301 9.85 -6.10 20.39
N ILE A 302 10.86 -6.37 19.57
CA ILE A 302 12.25 -6.05 19.89
C ILE A 302 12.45 -4.54 19.84
N LYS A 303 12.95 -3.98 20.95
CA LYS A 303 13.24 -2.56 21.10
C LYS A 303 14.69 -2.26 20.70
N TYR A 304 14.88 -1.37 19.74
CA TYR A 304 16.20 -0.93 19.27
C TYR A 304 16.47 0.56 19.51
N THR A 305 15.41 1.36 19.70
CA THR A 305 15.48 2.82 19.82
C THR A 305 14.62 3.31 20.96
N LEU A 306 14.82 4.55 21.39
CA LEU A 306 13.99 5.18 22.44
C LEU A 306 12.51 5.27 22.03
N ASP A 307 12.22 5.52 20.77
CA ASP A 307 10.84 5.55 20.24
C ASP A 307 10.11 4.21 20.37
N ASP A 308 10.86 3.12 20.58
CA ASP A 308 10.27 1.80 20.77
C ASP A 308 9.64 1.61 22.16
N ALA A 309 9.80 2.57 23.05
CA ALA A 309 9.11 2.64 24.35
C ALA A 309 7.72 3.26 24.27
N LEU A 310 7.36 3.92 23.13
CA LEU A 310 6.06 4.56 22.96
C LEU A 310 4.92 3.52 23.00
N GLY A 311 3.85 3.88 23.67
CA GLY A 311 2.69 3.01 23.94
C GLY A 311 1.35 3.63 23.54
N GLU A 312 0.35 3.47 24.40
CA GLU A 312 -1.05 3.86 24.13
C GLU A 312 -1.24 5.37 23.93
N GLU A 313 -0.35 6.21 24.45
CA GLU A 313 -0.37 7.66 24.27
C GLU A 313 -0.33 8.07 22.78
N VAL A 314 0.35 7.30 21.94
CA VAL A 314 0.44 7.52 20.50
C VAL A 314 -0.18 6.39 19.66
N PHE A 315 -0.47 5.23 20.28
CA PHE A 315 -1.12 4.07 19.69
C PHE A 315 -2.38 3.70 20.48
N PRO A 316 -3.44 4.54 20.46
CA PRO A 316 -4.60 4.39 21.33
C PRO A 316 -5.34 3.07 21.05
N ALA A 317 -5.54 2.26 22.10
CA ALA A 317 -6.21 0.96 22.01
C ALA A 317 -7.61 1.08 21.35
N GLY A 318 -7.95 0.14 20.48
CA GLY A 318 -9.24 0.07 19.79
C GLY A 318 -9.47 1.11 18.68
N LYS A 319 -8.53 2.03 18.43
CA LYS A 319 -8.62 2.97 17.30
C LYS A 319 -7.83 2.45 16.10
N THR A 320 -8.55 2.11 15.03
CA THR A 320 -7.95 1.60 13.80
C THR A 320 -8.28 2.49 12.60
N ASP A 321 -7.44 2.42 11.57
CA ASP A 321 -7.68 3.04 10.28
C ASP A 321 -8.62 2.19 9.39
N ALA A 322 -8.85 2.64 8.17
CA ALA A 322 -9.72 1.94 7.21
C ALA A 322 -9.22 0.53 6.82
N ASP A 323 -7.93 0.24 6.99
CA ASP A 323 -7.31 -1.08 6.76
C ASP A 323 -7.26 -1.93 8.05
N LEU A 324 -7.96 -1.51 9.10
CA LEU A 324 -7.96 -2.11 10.44
C LEU A 324 -6.54 -2.20 11.04
N GLN A 325 -5.72 -1.18 10.78
CA GLN A 325 -4.43 -1.01 11.40
C GLN A 325 -4.52 -0.02 12.55
N GLN A 326 -3.69 -0.21 13.58
CA GLN A 326 -3.55 0.74 14.67
C GLN A 326 -3.31 2.16 14.13
N VAL A 327 -4.01 3.15 14.65
CA VAL A 327 -3.73 4.57 14.35
C VAL A 327 -2.42 4.98 14.99
N ASP A 328 -1.61 5.74 14.27
CA ASP A 328 -0.32 6.28 14.70
C ASP A 328 -0.44 7.81 14.85
N LEU A 329 -0.48 8.27 16.10
CA LEU A 329 -0.63 9.68 16.45
C LEU A 329 0.70 10.41 16.67
N ARG A 330 1.84 9.78 16.37
CA ARG A 330 3.14 10.47 16.46
C ARG A 330 3.14 11.71 15.58
N GLU A 331 3.74 12.79 16.06
CA GLU A 331 3.85 14.04 15.30
C GLU A 331 4.78 13.91 14.10
N LYS A 332 5.78 13.04 14.20
CA LYS A 332 6.78 12.79 13.16
C LYS A 332 6.97 11.29 12.97
N ASN A 333 7.05 10.85 11.72
CA ASN A 333 7.33 9.46 11.36
C ASN A 333 8.42 9.39 10.29
N SER A 334 8.82 8.18 9.89
CA SER A 334 9.88 7.90 8.90
C SER A 334 9.74 8.69 7.61
N TRP A 335 8.51 8.97 7.16
CA TRP A 335 8.24 9.69 5.92
C TRP A 335 8.70 11.16 5.96
N ARG A 336 8.85 11.71 7.14
CA ARG A 336 9.24 13.12 7.36
C ARG A 336 10.66 13.30 7.89
N LEU A 337 11.40 12.21 8.12
CA LEU A 337 12.77 12.29 8.64
C LEU A 337 13.75 12.74 7.57
N THR A 338 14.64 13.66 7.94
CA THR A 338 15.84 14.00 7.19
C THR A 338 16.97 13.01 7.46
N LEU A 339 18.06 13.06 6.71
CA LEU A 339 19.18 12.12 6.83
C LEU A 339 19.73 12.01 8.27
N ALA A 340 19.92 13.14 8.95
CA ALA A 340 20.47 13.17 10.31
C ALA A 340 19.50 12.64 11.39
N GLU A 341 18.23 12.50 11.07
CA GLU A 341 17.18 12.06 12.00
C GLU A 341 16.88 10.57 11.89
N VAL A 342 17.30 9.92 10.80
CA VAL A 342 17.08 8.48 10.61
C VAL A 342 18.03 7.69 11.52
N SER A 343 17.48 6.85 12.39
CA SER A 343 18.30 5.95 13.21
C SER A 343 18.95 4.85 12.37
N SER A 344 20.13 4.38 12.80
CA SER A 344 20.82 3.26 12.14
C SER A 344 19.96 1.99 12.15
N ALA A 345 19.21 1.73 13.23
CA ALA A 345 18.32 0.59 13.33
C ALA A 345 17.21 0.64 12.26
N GLU A 346 16.56 1.80 12.10
CA GLU A 346 15.53 1.99 11.08
C GLU A 346 16.08 1.83 9.66
N MET A 347 17.24 2.42 9.39
CA MET A 347 17.91 2.30 8.09
C MET A 347 18.21 0.83 7.76
N LEU A 348 18.77 0.06 8.71
CA LEU A 348 19.10 -1.34 8.51
C LEU A 348 17.84 -2.21 8.34
N GLU A 349 16.82 -2.04 9.19
CA GLU A 349 15.54 -2.76 9.06
C GLU A 349 14.93 -2.55 7.67
N LEU A 350 14.93 -1.31 7.21
CA LEU A 350 14.35 -0.94 5.93
C LEU A 350 15.12 -1.56 4.76
N GLN A 351 16.46 -1.56 4.80
CA GLN A 351 17.28 -2.21 3.78
C GLN A 351 17.07 -3.74 3.76
N LEU A 352 16.99 -4.38 4.93
CA LEU A 352 16.73 -5.81 5.04
C LEU A 352 15.39 -6.19 4.38
N ILE A 353 14.34 -5.43 4.63
CA ILE A 353 13.00 -5.72 4.10
C ILE A 353 12.90 -5.37 2.61
N ASN A 354 13.34 -4.16 2.22
CA ASN A 354 13.00 -3.59 0.91
C ASN A 354 13.99 -3.96 -0.19
N SER A 355 15.20 -4.42 0.15
CA SER A 355 16.22 -4.77 -0.86
C SER A 355 16.90 -6.12 -0.62
N VAL A 356 17.33 -6.42 0.60
CA VAL A 356 18.06 -7.68 0.89
C VAL A 356 17.14 -8.90 0.78
N ALA A 357 15.95 -8.87 1.38
CA ALA A 357 15.00 -9.99 1.28
C ALA A 357 14.55 -10.25 -0.18
N PRO A 358 14.17 -9.26 -0.99
CA PRO A 358 13.95 -9.46 -2.43
C PRO A 358 15.14 -10.07 -3.16
N PHE A 359 16.38 -9.64 -2.86
CA PHE A 359 17.58 -10.23 -3.43
C PHE A 359 17.67 -11.73 -3.10
N ILE A 360 17.49 -12.13 -1.83
CA ILE A 360 17.53 -13.51 -1.39
C ILE A 360 16.43 -14.33 -2.09
N LEU A 361 15.19 -13.84 -2.07
CA LEU A 361 14.06 -14.53 -2.69
C LEU A 361 14.26 -14.71 -4.19
N CYS A 362 14.66 -13.67 -4.92
CA CYS A 362 14.98 -13.79 -6.34
C CYS A 362 16.06 -14.83 -6.58
N SER A 363 17.21 -14.73 -5.91
CA SER A 363 18.36 -15.60 -6.15
C SER A 363 18.11 -17.05 -5.75
N LYS A 364 17.54 -17.29 -4.56
CA LYS A 364 17.39 -18.66 -4.00
C LYS A 364 16.20 -19.42 -4.57
N LEU A 365 15.16 -18.72 -5.08
CA LEU A 365 13.99 -19.37 -5.69
C LEU A 365 14.12 -19.55 -7.20
N LYS A 366 15.16 -19.03 -7.86
CA LYS A 366 15.41 -19.27 -9.30
C LYS A 366 15.38 -20.76 -9.67
N PRO A 367 16.03 -21.69 -8.92
CA PRO A 367 15.97 -23.12 -9.23
C PRO A 367 14.54 -23.70 -9.18
N LEU A 368 13.70 -23.27 -8.21
CA LEU A 368 12.30 -23.69 -8.14
C LEU A 368 11.48 -23.16 -9.32
N MET A 369 11.73 -21.92 -9.73
CA MET A 369 11.09 -21.34 -10.90
C MET A 369 11.47 -22.07 -12.19
N LEU A 370 12.66 -22.67 -12.28
CA LEU A 370 13.15 -23.38 -13.46
C LEU A 370 12.66 -24.83 -13.57
N ARG A 371 12.08 -25.43 -12.49
CA ARG A 371 11.63 -26.84 -12.52
C ARG A 371 10.60 -27.14 -13.61
N ARG A 372 9.72 -26.19 -13.92
CA ARG A 372 8.74 -26.30 -15.00
C ARG A 372 9.11 -25.30 -16.10
N PRO A 373 9.58 -25.72 -17.26
CA PRO A 373 10.08 -24.83 -18.32
C PRO A 373 8.92 -24.25 -19.14
N THR A 374 8.19 -23.27 -18.59
CA THR A 374 7.01 -22.70 -19.24
C THR A 374 7.30 -21.39 -19.97
N ASN A 375 8.45 -20.76 -19.86
CA ASN A 375 8.76 -19.43 -20.43
C ASN A 375 7.70 -18.33 -20.18
N GLU A 376 6.99 -18.43 -19.04
CA GLU A 376 5.87 -17.56 -18.69
C GLU A 376 5.92 -17.19 -17.20
N LYS A 377 7.12 -17.09 -16.65
CA LYS A 377 7.32 -16.82 -15.23
C LYS A 377 7.62 -15.35 -14.99
N HIS A 378 7.14 -14.84 -13.87
CA HIS A 378 7.26 -13.42 -13.58
C HIS A 378 7.84 -13.17 -12.19
N ILE A 379 8.70 -12.17 -12.10
CA ILE A 379 9.10 -11.54 -10.85
C ILE A 379 8.68 -10.07 -10.91
N VAL A 380 7.91 -9.63 -9.93
CA VAL A 380 7.50 -8.24 -9.81
C VAL A 380 8.05 -7.67 -8.51
N ASN A 381 8.97 -6.73 -8.64
CA ASN A 381 9.52 -5.96 -7.53
C ASN A 381 8.70 -4.69 -7.33
N VAL A 382 7.97 -4.62 -6.22
CA VAL A 382 7.14 -3.46 -5.92
C VAL A 382 8.03 -2.31 -5.45
N SER A 383 8.32 -1.42 -6.38
CA SER A 383 9.16 -0.24 -6.21
C SER A 383 8.32 1.03 -6.06
N ALA A 384 8.93 2.18 -6.30
CA ALA A 384 8.28 3.47 -6.28
C ALA A 384 9.16 4.52 -6.99
N MET A 385 8.56 5.65 -7.38
CA MET A 385 9.29 6.82 -7.93
C MET A 385 10.35 7.36 -6.96
N GLU A 386 10.27 7.02 -5.69
CA GLU A 386 11.28 7.30 -4.66
C GLU A 386 12.63 6.70 -5.02
N GLY A 387 12.67 5.54 -5.70
CA GLY A 387 13.90 4.90 -6.20
C GLY A 387 14.40 5.40 -7.55
N SER A 388 13.64 6.22 -8.27
CA SER A 388 14.03 6.73 -9.58
C SER A 388 14.96 7.94 -9.46
N PHE A 389 16.11 7.93 -10.17
CA PHE A 389 17.02 9.09 -10.27
C PHE A 389 16.50 10.18 -11.22
N SER A 390 15.64 9.81 -12.17
CA SER A 390 15.06 10.78 -13.13
C SER A 390 14.00 11.70 -12.55
N ARG A 391 13.53 11.44 -11.30
CA ARG A 391 12.54 12.30 -10.65
C ARG A 391 13.15 13.62 -10.18
N GLY A 392 12.83 14.71 -10.87
CA GLY A 392 13.35 16.06 -10.57
C GLY A 392 12.80 16.71 -9.30
N THR A 393 11.82 16.12 -8.61
CA THR A 393 11.14 16.70 -7.43
C THR A 393 11.46 15.93 -6.15
N LYS A 394 12.70 15.49 -5.95
CA LYS A 394 13.12 14.87 -4.69
C LYS A 394 13.22 15.91 -3.57
N THR A 395 12.74 15.54 -2.39
CA THR A 395 12.85 16.35 -1.18
C THR A 395 14.02 15.86 -0.33
N ASP A 396 14.30 16.57 0.76
CA ASP A 396 15.28 16.18 1.80
C ASP A 396 14.76 15.10 2.76
N LYS A 397 13.54 14.61 2.53
CA LYS A 397 12.86 13.63 3.42
C LYS A 397 13.08 12.20 2.98
N HIS A 398 12.93 11.26 3.94
CA HIS A 398 12.98 9.80 3.81
C HIS A 398 14.11 9.26 2.89
N PRO A 399 15.39 9.70 3.06
CA PRO A 399 16.49 9.32 2.19
C PRO A 399 16.74 7.79 2.21
N HIS A 400 16.58 7.13 3.34
CA HIS A 400 16.72 5.70 3.53
C HIS A 400 15.71 4.89 2.68
N THR A 401 14.46 5.37 2.55
CA THR A 401 13.44 4.79 1.67
C THR A 401 13.85 4.94 0.20
N ASN A 402 14.31 6.13 -0.20
CA ASN A 402 14.80 6.38 -1.56
C ASN A 402 15.95 5.43 -1.90
N MET A 403 16.94 5.26 -0.99
CA MET A 403 18.07 4.35 -1.15
C MET A 403 17.62 2.90 -1.39
N ALA A 404 16.70 2.38 -0.56
CA ALA A 404 16.24 1.00 -0.69
C ALA A 404 15.45 0.74 -1.98
N LYS A 405 14.62 1.69 -2.40
CA LYS A 405 13.90 1.57 -3.68
C LYS A 405 14.83 1.71 -4.89
N ALA A 406 15.89 2.54 -4.80
CA ALA A 406 16.93 2.59 -5.81
C ALA A 406 17.73 1.26 -5.89
N ALA A 407 18.05 0.65 -4.75
CA ALA A 407 18.69 -0.67 -4.70
C ALA A 407 17.81 -1.75 -5.36
N LEU A 408 16.50 -1.75 -5.08
CA LEU A 408 15.54 -2.67 -5.69
C LEU A 408 15.39 -2.45 -7.20
N ASN A 409 15.40 -1.20 -7.66
CA ASN A 409 15.41 -0.85 -9.07
C ASN A 409 16.69 -1.36 -9.76
N MET A 410 17.85 -1.16 -9.14
CA MET A 410 19.13 -1.64 -9.69
C MET A 410 19.20 -3.17 -9.72
N LEU A 411 18.71 -3.86 -8.69
CA LEU A 411 18.55 -5.31 -8.70
C LEU A 411 17.75 -5.78 -9.92
N THR A 412 16.62 -5.11 -10.18
CA THR A 412 15.76 -5.45 -11.31
C THR A 412 16.47 -5.23 -12.65
N LEU A 413 17.05 -4.06 -12.85
CA LEU A 413 17.70 -3.65 -14.09
C LEU A 413 18.87 -4.59 -14.43
N THR A 414 19.69 -4.91 -13.43
CA THR A 414 20.91 -5.73 -13.65
C THR A 414 20.60 -7.22 -13.81
N SER A 415 19.57 -7.75 -13.14
CA SER A 415 19.27 -9.18 -13.13
C SER A 415 18.29 -9.62 -14.22
N ALA A 416 17.42 -8.74 -14.70
CA ALA A 416 16.37 -9.09 -15.66
C ALA A 416 16.92 -9.73 -16.97
N PRO A 417 18.03 -9.27 -17.57
CA PRO A 417 18.55 -9.88 -18.80
C PRO A 417 18.96 -11.36 -18.63
N ASP A 418 19.55 -11.72 -17.48
CA ASP A 418 19.91 -13.10 -17.17
C ASP A 418 18.69 -13.99 -16.95
N TYR A 419 17.71 -13.46 -16.22
CA TYR A 419 16.46 -14.18 -15.90
C TYR A 419 15.61 -14.39 -17.15
N ALA A 420 15.54 -13.41 -18.04
CA ALA A 420 14.77 -13.49 -19.29
C ALA A 420 15.26 -14.61 -20.22
N LYS A 421 16.58 -14.91 -20.26
CA LYS A 421 17.13 -16.06 -20.99
C LYS A 421 16.53 -17.39 -20.54
N SER A 422 16.05 -17.46 -19.32
CA SER A 422 15.43 -18.64 -18.71
C SER A 422 13.91 -18.56 -18.68
N GLY A 423 13.28 -17.62 -19.40
CA GLY A 423 11.83 -17.44 -19.42
C GLY A 423 11.24 -16.89 -18.12
N ILE A 424 12.05 -16.17 -17.33
CA ILE A 424 11.63 -15.49 -16.10
C ILE A 424 11.71 -13.98 -16.34
N TYR A 425 10.58 -13.30 -16.35
CA TYR A 425 10.47 -11.90 -16.72
C TYR A 425 10.36 -11.02 -15.47
N MET A 426 11.47 -10.36 -15.14
CA MET A 426 11.61 -9.53 -13.95
C MET A 426 11.36 -8.06 -14.29
N ASN A 427 10.46 -7.40 -13.53
CA ASN A 427 10.15 -5.99 -13.67
C ASN A 427 10.02 -5.30 -12.31
N ALA A 428 10.19 -3.98 -12.28
CA ALA A 428 9.84 -3.12 -11.16
C ALA A 428 8.54 -2.37 -11.45
N VAL A 429 7.71 -2.16 -10.42
CA VAL A 429 6.41 -1.50 -10.57
C VAL A 429 6.23 -0.42 -9.50
N ASP A 430 5.91 0.79 -9.93
CA ASP A 430 5.37 1.86 -9.08
C ASP A 430 3.86 1.66 -8.92
N THR A 431 3.40 1.51 -7.70
CA THR A 431 1.97 1.29 -7.39
C THR A 431 1.12 2.55 -7.52
N GLY A 432 1.75 3.69 -7.71
CA GLY A 432 1.12 5.00 -7.68
C GLY A 432 0.79 5.48 -6.26
N TRP A 433 0.14 6.62 -6.16
CA TRP A 433 -0.20 7.23 -4.87
C TRP A 433 -1.49 6.64 -4.31
N VAL A 434 -1.36 5.61 -3.48
CA VAL A 434 -2.45 4.81 -2.91
C VAL A 434 -2.80 5.25 -1.48
N SER A 435 -1.78 5.53 -0.66
CA SER A 435 -1.92 5.93 0.75
C SER A 435 -1.20 7.25 1.03
N ASP A 436 -1.63 7.92 2.08
CA ASP A 436 -0.93 9.08 2.65
C ASP A 436 -0.06 8.59 3.81
N GLU A 437 1.25 8.61 3.61
CA GLU A 437 2.22 8.11 4.61
C GLU A 437 2.61 9.19 5.64
N ASP A 438 2.08 10.40 5.52
CA ASP A 438 2.27 11.43 6.55
C ASP A 438 1.65 11.02 7.91
N PRO A 439 2.16 11.55 9.03
CA PRO A 439 1.53 11.38 10.33
C PRO A 439 0.03 11.70 10.30
N ALA A 440 -0.77 10.97 11.09
CA ALA A 440 -2.25 11.03 11.04
C ALA A 440 -2.80 12.46 11.16
N LEU A 441 -2.22 13.29 12.02
CA LEU A 441 -2.63 14.69 12.20
C LEU A 441 -2.37 15.54 10.94
N HIS A 442 -1.23 15.32 10.26
CA HIS A 442 -0.92 16.01 9.01
C HIS A 442 -1.81 15.54 7.85
N ALA A 443 -2.07 14.23 7.77
CA ALA A 443 -2.97 13.66 6.78
C ALA A 443 -4.41 14.19 6.95
N ALA A 444 -4.91 14.26 8.19
CA ALA A 444 -6.21 14.85 8.51
C ALA A 444 -6.29 16.33 8.08
N ARG A 445 -5.28 17.13 8.44
CA ARG A 445 -5.23 18.54 8.05
C ARG A 445 -5.24 18.72 6.52
N LYS A 446 -4.46 17.94 5.77
CA LYS A 446 -4.48 17.98 4.29
C LYS A 446 -5.86 17.64 3.73
N LYS A 447 -6.54 16.65 4.32
CA LYS A 447 -7.90 16.27 3.94
C LYS A 447 -8.89 17.40 4.19
N ASP A 448 -8.83 18.05 5.35
CA ASP A 448 -9.80 19.06 5.75
C ASP A 448 -9.58 20.40 5.03
N GLU A 449 -8.34 20.90 5.00
CA GLU A 449 -7.99 22.19 4.41
C GLU A 449 -7.92 22.15 2.88
N LEU A 450 -7.28 21.11 2.31
CA LEU A 450 -6.98 21.01 0.90
C LEU A 450 -7.90 20.05 0.14
N ASP A 451 -8.81 19.35 0.82
CA ASP A 451 -9.58 18.23 0.26
C ASP A 451 -8.70 17.21 -0.45
N PHE A 452 -7.47 17.07 0.08
CA PHE A 452 -6.51 16.13 -0.49
C PHE A 452 -6.86 14.70 -0.07
N GLN A 453 -6.90 13.81 -1.04
CA GLN A 453 -6.89 12.36 -0.83
C GLN A 453 -6.04 11.71 -1.93
N PRO A 454 -5.38 10.58 -1.66
CA PRO A 454 -4.64 9.87 -2.69
C PRO A 454 -5.52 9.58 -3.93
N PRO A 455 -4.97 9.66 -5.15
CA PRO A 455 -5.76 9.48 -6.38
C PRO A 455 -6.20 8.02 -6.63
N LEU A 456 -5.56 7.04 -6.00
CA LEU A 456 -5.73 5.61 -6.19
C LEU A 456 -6.04 4.92 -4.87
N ASP A 457 -6.72 3.76 -4.91
CA ASP A 457 -6.90 2.89 -3.75
C ASP A 457 -5.99 1.64 -3.79
N ILE A 458 -6.10 0.79 -2.77
CA ILE A 458 -5.25 -0.41 -2.63
C ILE A 458 -5.49 -1.44 -3.75
N VAL A 459 -6.68 -1.49 -4.34
CA VAL A 459 -6.99 -2.37 -5.48
C VAL A 459 -6.31 -1.86 -6.75
N ASP A 460 -6.27 -0.52 -6.96
CA ASP A 460 -5.52 0.08 -8.07
C ASP A 460 -4.02 -0.19 -7.97
N GLY A 461 -3.48 -0.15 -6.73
CA GLY A 461 -2.09 -0.52 -6.48
C GLY A 461 -1.81 -1.98 -6.82
N ALA A 462 -2.68 -2.89 -6.39
CA ALA A 462 -2.57 -4.32 -6.69
C ALA A 462 -2.71 -4.62 -8.18
N ALA A 463 -3.62 -3.93 -8.88
CA ALA A 463 -3.78 -4.06 -10.32
C ALA A 463 -2.49 -3.70 -11.08
N ARG A 464 -1.77 -2.65 -10.64
CA ARG A 464 -0.46 -2.29 -11.21
C ARG A 464 0.59 -3.38 -10.97
N VAL A 465 0.60 -3.97 -9.78
CA VAL A 465 1.51 -5.08 -9.43
C VAL A 465 1.23 -6.31 -10.25
N CYS A 466 -0.04 -6.67 -10.48
CA CYS A 466 -0.43 -7.83 -11.27
C CYS A 466 -0.31 -7.60 -12.79
N ASP A 467 -0.27 -6.36 -13.25
CA ASP A 467 -0.32 -6.04 -14.69
C ASP A 467 0.78 -6.69 -15.53
N PRO A 468 2.07 -6.69 -15.14
CA PRO A 468 3.12 -7.38 -15.92
C PRO A 468 2.83 -8.87 -16.12
N VAL A 469 2.22 -9.52 -15.14
CA VAL A 469 1.82 -10.94 -15.19
C VAL A 469 0.63 -11.10 -16.13
N PHE A 470 -0.48 -10.41 -15.86
CA PHE A 470 -1.72 -10.57 -16.62
C PHE A 470 -1.57 -10.11 -18.07
N SER A 471 -0.96 -8.95 -18.30
CA SER A 471 -0.73 -8.43 -19.65
C SER A 471 0.22 -9.32 -20.46
N GLY A 472 1.27 -9.86 -19.82
CA GLY A 472 2.19 -10.82 -20.45
C GLY A 472 1.47 -12.08 -20.91
N LEU A 473 0.67 -12.70 -20.04
CA LEU A 473 -0.07 -13.92 -20.34
C LEU A 473 -1.19 -13.71 -21.37
N LEU A 474 -1.92 -12.60 -21.30
CA LEU A 474 -3.00 -12.30 -22.26
C LEU A 474 -2.49 -11.98 -23.66
N SER A 475 -1.34 -11.34 -23.77
CA SER A 475 -0.77 -10.94 -25.06
C SER A 475 0.24 -11.92 -25.63
N GLY A 476 0.74 -12.87 -24.84
CA GLY A 476 1.88 -13.73 -25.20
C GLY A 476 3.19 -12.96 -25.32
N ARG A 477 3.24 -11.69 -24.94
CA ARG A 477 4.44 -10.83 -25.00
C ARG A 477 4.84 -10.42 -23.59
N HIS A 478 5.95 -10.93 -23.13
CA HIS A 478 6.43 -10.72 -21.77
C HIS A 478 7.49 -9.62 -21.74
N SER A 479 7.20 -8.56 -20.99
CA SER A 479 8.14 -7.47 -20.73
C SER A 479 9.10 -7.85 -19.61
N TRP A 480 10.35 -7.39 -19.70
CA TRP A 480 11.38 -7.57 -18.65
C TRP A 480 12.34 -6.39 -18.59
N GLY A 481 12.96 -6.16 -17.45
CA GLY A 481 13.92 -5.08 -17.26
C GLY A 481 13.29 -3.70 -17.33
N ILE A 482 11.99 -3.58 -17.06
CA ILE A 482 11.24 -2.33 -17.15
C ILE A 482 10.83 -1.88 -15.75
N PHE A 483 10.92 -0.57 -15.52
CA PHE A 483 10.24 0.11 -14.44
C PHE A 483 8.89 0.64 -14.96
N PHE A 484 7.80 0.10 -14.44
CA PHE A 484 6.46 0.49 -14.83
C PHE A 484 5.90 1.55 -13.90
N LYS A 485 5.34 2.61 -14.49
CA LYS A 485 4.52 3.60 -13.81
C LYS A 485 3.21 3.83 -14.59
N ASP A 486 2.08 3.76 -13.88
CA ASP A 486 0.76 3.90 -14.50
C ASP A 486 0.61 3.01 -15.76
N TYR A 487 1.06 1.76 -15.67
CA TYR A 487 1.03 0.72 -16.72
C TYR A 487 1.93 0.99 -17.93
N LYS A 488 2.83 1.96 -17.87
CA LYS A 488 3.74 2.34 -18.96
C LYS A 488 5.18 2.29 -18.50
N PRO A 489 6.14 2.01 -19.40
CA PRO A 489 7.55 2.17 -19.11
C PRO A 489 7.86 3.58 -18.61
N ALA A 490 8.64 3.67 -17.56
CA ALA A 490 9.14 4.92 -17.00
C ALA A 490 10.67 4.86 -16.86
N PRO A 491 11.37 5.99 -16.88
CA PRO A 491 12.82 6.01 -16.64
C PRO A 491 13.14 5.63 -15.19
N TRP A 492 14.29 4.98 -15.04
CA TRP A 492 14.86 4.54 -13.76
C TRP A 492 15.27 5.70 -12.85
#